data_78aa81cc3c7ec3ffed32aa62dc7e8e68
#
_entry.id   78aa81cc3c7ec3ffed32aa62dc7e8e68
#
_cell.length_a   1.000
_cell.length_b   1.000
_cell.length_c   1.000
_cell.angle_alpha   90.00
_cell.angle_beta   90.00
_cell.angle_gamma   90.00
#
_symmetry.space_group_name_H-M   'P 1'
#
loop_
_entity.id
_entity.type
_entity.pdbx_description
1 polymer ?
#
loop_
_entity_poly.entity_id
_entity_poly.type
_entity_poly.pdbx_seq_one_letter_code
_entity_poly.pdbx_strand_id
1 'polypeptide(L)'
;MTMTLRILDCTLRDGGYYNNWCFPRELTEEYLRAMAAAQVDIVEIGFRNFPQASFLGPHAYSTDAFLGTLDIPASLSLAVMVDAKSLLGGEDDPVRRVDALFQPRAGSRVEWVRIAAHLGEIAHCQAVVARLVELGYKVGLNMMQAAGKPSGYLTELAQMLQSWGSLDVLYFADSFGSMNPSEVGQVIEALAGGWQGEVGRQDHRRRSRRCHDQGRRQ
;
A
#
# COMPACT_ATOMS: atom_id res chain seq x y z
N MET A 1 22.50 9.32 13.39
CA MET A 1 21.02 9.18 13.42
C MET A 1 20.70 7.69 13.48
N THR A 2 19.99 7.25 14.50
CA THR A 2 19.53 5.85 14.60
C THR A 2 18.39 5.70 13.58
N MET A 3 18.59 4.87 12.57
CA MET A 3 17.50 4.54 11.62
C MET A 3 16.45 3.73 12.38
N THR A 4 15.24 4.26 12.49
CA THR A 4 14.11 3.56 13.06
C THR A 4 13.40 2.81 11.92
N LEU A 5 13.45 1.48 11.96
CA LEU A 5 12.70 0.64 11.02
C LEU A 5 11.23 0.62 11.43
N ARG A 6 10.32 0.87 10.50
CA ARG A 6 8.88 0.68 10.68
C ARG A 6 8.39 -0.54 9.89
N ILE A 7 7.52 -1.31 10.50
CA ILE A 7 6.92 -2.50 9.89
C ILE A 7 5.49 -2.18 9.49
N LEU A 8 5.22 -2.33 8.19
CA LEU A 8 3.87 -2.30 7.64
C LEU A 8 3.49 -3.74 7.25
N ASP A 9 2.44 -4.26 7.85
CA ASP A 9 1.86 -5.55 7.45
C ASP A 9 0.70 -5.33 6.48
N CYS A 10 0.71 -6.08 5.37
CA CYS A 10 -0.32 -6.01 4.33
C CYS A 10 -1.02 -7.36 4.10
N THR A 11 -1.01 -8.24 5.09
CA THR A 11 -1.56 -9.61 4.98
C THR A 11 -3.03 -9.62 4.59
N LEU A 12 -3.87 -8.77 5.18
CA LEU A 12 -5.31 -8.72 4.85
C LEU A 12 -5.53 -8.18 3.43
N ARG A 13 -4.75 -7.17 3.02
CA ARG A 13 -4.86 -6.62 1.67
C ARG A 13 -4.40 -7.64 0.62
N ASP A 14 -3.21 -8.25 0.78
CA ASP A 14 -2.67 -9.24 -0.15
C ASP A 14 -3.42 -10.59 -0.07
N GLY A 15 -3.79 -11.03 1.11
CA GLY A 15 -4.54 -12.27 1.31
C GLY A 15 -5.95 -12.24 0.72
N GLY A 16 -6.52 -11.04 0.58
CA GLY A 16 -7.84 -10.85 -0.02
C GLY A 16 -7.99 -11.35 -1.45
N TYR A 17 -6.91 -11.45 -2.22
CA TYR A 17 -6.95 -12.05 -3.56
C TYR A 17 -7.36 -13.53 -3.58
N TYR A 18 -7.30 -14.22 -2.44
CA TYR A 18 -7.67 -15.64 -2.34
C TYR A 18 -9.13 -15.86 -1.91
N ASN A 19 -9.77 -14.85 -1.29
CA ASN A 19 -11.12 -14.97 -0.72
C ASN A 19 -12.02 -13.77 -1.06
N ASN A 20 -11.68 -13.00 -2.09
CA ASN A 20 -12.39 -11.78 -2.50
C ASN A 20 -12.51 -10.75 -1.36
N TRP A 21 -11.48 -10.63 -0.51
CA TRP A 21 -11.44 -9.74 0.65
C TRP A 21 -12.60 -9.96 1.65
N CYS A 22 -13.13 -11.16 1.68
CA CYS A 22 -14.18 -11.57 2.60
C CYS A 22 -13.58 -12.36 3.77
N PHE A 23 -13.16 -11.66 4.80
CA PHE A 23 -12.67 -12.25 6.05
C PHE A 23 -13.76 -12.20 7.11
N PRO A 24 -13.95 -13.28 7.92
CA PRO A 24 -14.81 -13.23 9.11
C PRO A 24 -14.35 -12.11 10.08
N ARG A 25 -15.30 -11.46 10.71
CA ARG A 25 -15.04 -10.37 11.65
C ARG A 25 -14.11 -10.82 12.79
N GLU A 26 -14.42 -11.95 13.39
CA GLU A 26 -13.68 -12.51 14.52
C GLU A 26 -12.22 -12.77 14.14
N LEU A 27 -11.98 -13.31 12.93
CA LEU A 27 -10.62 -13.54 12.41
C LEU A 27 -9.88 -12.21 12.20
N THR A 28 -10.56 -11.20 11.67
CA THR A 28 -9.97 -9.86 11.47
C THR A 28 -9.56 -9.24 12.81
N GLU A 29 -10.44 -9.27 13.81
CA GLU A 29 -10.16 -8.70 15.14
C GLU A 29 -9.07 -9.47 15.89
N GLU A 30 -9.04 -10.81 15.79
CA GLU A 30 -7.97 -11.63 16.34
C GLU A 30 -6.62 -11.32 15.69
N TYR A 31 -6.60 -11.20 14.36
CA TYR A 31 -5.42 -10.80 13.63
C TYR A 31 -4.93 -9.40 14.04
N LEU A 32 -5.80 -8.41 14.17
CA LEU A 32 -5.42 -7.06 14.61
C LEU A 32 -4.84 -7.07 16.03
N ARG A 33 -5.40 -7.85 16.95
CA ARG A 33 -4.83 -8.02 18.29
C ARG A 33 -3.44 -8.67 18.24
N ALA A 34 -3.24 -9.67 17.38
CA ALA A 34 -1.93 -10.30 17.21
C ALA A 34 -0.89 -9.32 16.64
N MET A 35 -1.27 -8.47 15.68
CA MET A 35 -0.38 -7.44 15.13
C MET A 35 0.01 -6.40 16.19
N ALA A 36 -0.94 -5.98 17.01
CA ALA A 36 -0.66 -5.07 18.13
C ALA A 36 0.30 -5.70 19.15
N ALA A 37 0.09 -6.98 19.51
CA ALA A 37 0.97 -7.72 20.42
C ALA A 37 2.38 -7.91 19.84
N ALA A 38 2.50 -8.07 18.53
CA ALA A 38 3.77 -8.17 17.79
C ALA A 38 4.44 -6.81 17.58
N GLN A 39 3.83 -5.72 18.02
CA GLN A 39 4.34 -4.35 17.85
C GLN A 39 4.55 -3.96 16.38
N VAL A 40 3.67 -4.43 15.49
CA VAL A 40 3.61 -3.95 14.11
C VAL A 40 3.14 -2.49 14.11
N ASP A 41 3.84 -1.60 13.39
CA ASP A 41 3.54 -0.17 13.41
C ASP A 41 2.29 0.19 12.60
N ILE A 42 2.12 -0.43 11.43
CA ILE A 42 1.05 -0.10 10.49
C ILE A 42 0.43 -1.40 9.94
N VAL A 43 -0.88 -1.49 9.95
CA VAL A 43 -1.62 -2.58 9.28
C VAL A 43 -2.39 -2.02 8.09
N GLU A 44 -2.05 -2.50 6.88
CA GLU A 44 -2.82 -2.23 5.67
C GLU A 44 -4.01 -3.18 5.61
N ILE A 45 -5.16 -2.70 6.08
CA ILE A 45 -6.34 -3.52 6.35
C ILE A 45 -7.07 -3.96 5.08
N GLY A 46 -6.83 -3.33 3.97
CA GLY A 46 -7.44 -3.66 2.68
C GLY A 46 -7.28 -2.56 1.65
N PHE A 47 -8.14 -2.60 0.65
CA PHE A 47 -8.24 -1.55 -0.35
C PHE A 47 -9.34 -0.53 0.00
N ARG A 48 -9.27 0.64 -0.65
CA ARG A 48 -10.38 1.59 -0.73
C ARG A 48 -10.73 1.78 -2.20
N ASN A 49 -11.59 0.89 -2.70
CA ASN A 49 -12.00 0.85 -4.11
C ASN A 49 -13.38 1.45 -4.32
N PHE A 50 -13.66 1.84 -5.57
CA PHE A 50 -15.03 2.07 -6.01
C PHE A 50 -15.82 0.74 -6.07
N PRO A 51 -17.15 0.79 -5.94
CA PRO A 51 -18.00 -0.38 -6.07
C PRO A 51 -17.72 -1.16 -7.37
N GLN A 52 -17.67 -2.49 -7.25
CA GLN A 52 -17.42 -3.40 -8.35
C GLN A 52 -18.70 -4.17 -8.69
N ALA A 53 -18.83 -4.63 -9.95
CA ALA A 53 -19.99 -5.43 -10.38
C ALA A 53 -19.99 -6.84 -9.76
N SER A 54 -18.81 -7.41 -9.47
CA SER A 54 -18.67 -8.69 -8.80
C SER A 54 -18.67 -8.52 -7.28
N PHE A 55 -19.08 -9.58 -6.57
CA PHE A 55 -19.03 -9.59 -5.11
C PHE A 55 -17.56 -9.50 -4.63
N LEU A 56 -17.33 -8.51 -3.78
CA LEU A 56 -16.12 -8.39 -2.98
C LEU A 56 -16.50 -8.12 -1.53
N GLY A 57 -15.73 -8.69 -0.61
CA GLY A 57 -15.91 -8.50 0.82
C GLY A 57 -15.52 -7.10 1.30
N PRO A 58 -15.80 -6.80 2.58
CA PRO A 58 -15.68 -5.44 3.11
C PRO A 58 -14.25 -4.88 3.11
N HIS A 59 -13.24 -5.74 3.16
CA HIS A 59 -11.83 -5.31 3.10
C HIS A 59 -11.39 -4.85 1.70
N ALA A 60 -12.15 -5.15 0.63
CA ALA A 60 -11.93 -4.56 -0.68
C ALA A 60 -12.30 -3.07 -0.74
N TYR A 61 -13.10 -2.61 0.19
CA TYR A 61 -13.61 -1.24 0.26
C TYR A 61 -13.12 -0.49 1.50
N SER A 62 -12.87 -1.19 2.60
CA SER A 62 -12.41 -0.68 3.91
C SER A 62 -13.04 0.68 4.28
N THR A 63 -14.37 0.77 4.11
CA THR A 63 -15.13 2.01 4.38
C THR A 63 -15.04 2.37 5.86
N ASP A 64 -15.15 3.67 6.19
CA ASP A 64 -15.10 4.10 7.60
C ASP A 64 -16.28 3.53 8.41
N ALA A 65 -17.44 3.31 7.78
CA ALA A 65 -18.57 2.62 8.39
C ALA A 65 -18.22 1.17 8.76
N PHE A 66 -17.57 0.43 7.86
CA PHE A 66 -17.10 -0.93 8.14
C PHE A 66 -16.03 -0.94 9.24
N LEU A 67 -15.01 -0.08 9.14
CA LEU A 67 -13.94 0.00 10.12
C LEU A 67 -14.46 0.37 11.52
N GLY A 68 -15.53 1.18 11.59
CA GLY A 68 -16.22 1.52 12.84
C GLY A 68 -16.93 0.34 13.50
N THR A 69 -17.14 -0.78 12.81
CA THR A 69 -17.73 -2.00 13.40
C THR A 69 -16.69 -2.93 14.03
N LEU A 70 -15.39 -2.74 13.76
CA LEU A 70 -14.30 -3.60 14.22
C LEU A 70 -13.73 -3.11 15.55
N ASP A 71 -13.33 -4.07 16.40
CA ASP A 71 -12.52 -3.81 17.59
C ASP A 71 -11.03 -3.67 17.17
N ILE A 72 -10.61 -2.43 16.95
CA ILE A 72 -9.26 -2.11 16.47
C ILE A 72 -8.43 -1.59 17.63
N PRO A 73 -7.31 -2.26 18.01
CA PRO A 73 -6.42 -1.79 19.06
C PRO A 73 -5.93 -0.37 18.79
N ALA A 74 -5.97 0.50 19.82
CA ALA A 74 -5.58 1.90 19.69
C ALA A 74 -4.09 2.12 19.37
N SER A 75 -3.25 1.11 19.63
CA SER A 75 -1.82 1.14 19.33
C SER A 75 -1.50 0.94 17.85
N LEU A 76 -2.45 0.44 17.02
CA LEU A 76 -2.24 0.23 15.62
C LEU A 76 -2.58 1.46 14.78
N SER A 77 -1.67 1.88 13.92
CA SER A 77 -1.98 2.73 12.78
C SER A 77 -2.59 1.91 11.65
N LEU A 78 -3.70 2.37 11.05
CA LEU A 78 -4.30 1.70 9.91
C LEU A 78 -3.90 2.38 8.59
N ALA A 79 -3.63 1.54 7.59
CA ALA A 79 -3.46 1.94 6.20
C ALA A 79 -4.53 1.30 5.32
N VAL A 80 -4.81 1.95 4.20
CA VAL A 80 -5.52 1.37 3.05
C VAL A 80 -4.73 1.60 1.79
N MET A 81 -4.88 0.71 0.81
CA MET A 81 -4.32 0.91 -0.52
C MET A 81 -5.42 1.38 -1.49
N VAL A 82 -5.04 2.22 -2.43
CA VAL A 82 -5.89 2.63 -3.56
C VAL A 82 -5.07 2.56 -4.84
N ASP A 83 -5.67 2.06 -5.91
CA ASP A 83 -5.00 2.02 -7.20
C ASP A 83 -5.04 3.38 -7.90
N ALA A 84 -3.89 3.88 -8.34
CA ALA A 84 -3.79 5.11 -9.13
C ALA A 84 -4.72 5.07 -10.34
N LYS A 85 -4.75 3.94 -11.06
CA LYS A 85 -5.64 3.75 -12.22
C LYS A 85 -7.11 4.01 -11.88
N SER A 86 -7.57 3.62 -10.70
CA SER A 86 -8.96 3.84 -10.29
C SER A 86 -9.25 5.31 -9.99
N LEU A 87 -8.26 6.10 -9.58
CA LEU A 87 -8.40 7.53 -9.29
C LEU A 87 -8.15 8.40 -10.52
N LEU A 88 -7.31 7.96 -11.45
CA LEU A 88 -6.97 8.70 -12.68
C LEU A 88 -7.89 8.36 -13.85
N GLY A 89 -8.60 7.23 -13.78
CA GLY A 89 -9.49 6.75 -14.84
C GLY A 89 -10.89 7.33 -14.73
N GLY A 90 -11.57 7.40 -15.88
CA GLY A 90 -12.94 7.91 -15.98
C GLY A 90 -13.00 9.37 -16.46
N GLU A 91 -14.22 9.91 -16.52
CA GLU A 91 -14.49 11.28 -16.98
C GLU A 91 -14.38 12.32 -15.86
N ASP A 92 -14.39 11.88 -14.60
CA ASP A 92 -14.32 12.75 -13.44
C ASP A 92 -12.90 13.20 -13.15
N ASP A 93 -12.78 14.41 -12.60
CA ASP A 93 -11.55 14.95 -12.07
C ASP A 93 -10.97 14.04 -10.97
N PRO A 94 -9.65 13.70 -10.97
CA PRO A 94 -9.02 12.86 -9.95
C PRO A 94 -9.26 13.33 -8.51
N VAL A 95 -9.35 14.65 -8.26
CA VAL A 95 -9.63 15.20 -6.94
C VAL A 95 -11.04 14.82 -6.47
N ARG A 96 -12.03 14.92 -7.35
CA ARG A 96 -13.41 14.49 -7.05
C ARG A 96 -13.48 12.99 -6.77
N ARG A 97 -12.68 12.20 -7.46
CA ARG A 97 -12.61 10.75 -7.22
C ARG A 97 -11.98 10.43 -5.85
N VAL A 98 -11.00 11.21 -5.41
CA VAL A 98 -10.51 11.14 -4.03
C VAL A 98 -11.63 11.48 -3.05
N ASP A 99 -12.37 12.58 -3.24
CA ASP A 99 -13.45 13.00 -2.35
C ASP A 99 -14.61 11.99 -2.29
N ALA A 100 -14.82 11.21 -3.35
CA ALA A 100 -15.81 10.14 -3.36
C ALA A 100 -15.42 8.92 -2.51
N LEU A 101 -14.12 8.69 -2.29
CA LEU A 101 -13.59 7.55 -1.52
C LEU A 101 -13.15 7.94 -0.10
N PHE A 102 -12.72 9.18 0.12
CA PHE A 102 -12.09 9.61 1.34
C PHE A 102 -12.79 10.84 1.93
N GLN A 103 -13.20 10.75 3.19
CA GLN A 103 -13.62 11.89 3.99
C GLN A 103 -12.40 12.51 4.73
N PRO A 104 -12.54 13.68 5.38
CA PRO A 104 -11.47 14.22 6.21
C PRO A 104 -10.99 13.19 7.26
N ARG A 105 -9.67 13.08 7.42
CA ARG A 105 -8.99 12.12 8.30
C ARG A 105 -9.55 12.13 9.74
N ALA A 106 -9.98 13.29 10.23
CA ALA A 106 -10.55 13.42 11.58
C ALA A 106 -11.79 12.54 11.83
N GLY A 107 -12.50 12.16 10.78
CA GLY A 107 -13.66 11.24 10.83
C GLY A 107 -13.31 9.78 10.48
N SER A 108 -12.04 9.45 10.22
CA SER A 108 -11.61 8.13 9.76
C SER A 108 -10.70 7.44 10.78
N ARG A 109 -10.78 6.11 10.85
CA ARG A 109 -9.81 5.25 11.55
C ARG A 109 -8.53 5.06 10.76
N VAL A 110 -8.55 5.33 9.45
CA VAL A 110 -7.38 5.24 8.56
C VAL A 110 -6.47 6.44 8.81
N GLU A 111 -5.19 6.19 8.95
CA GLU A 111 -4.15 7.22 9.07
C GLU A 111 -3.34 7.37 7.79
N TRP A 112 -3.09 6.24 7.12
CA TRP A 112 -2.24 6.15 5.94
C TRP A 112 -3.01 5.76 4.70
N VAL A 113 -2.74 6.44 3.60
CA VAL A 113 -3.20 6.02 2.26
C VAL A 113 -1.99 5.70 1.41
N ARG A 114 -1.93 4.46 0.90
CA ARG A 114 -0.88 4.04 -0.04
C ARG A 114 -1.46 3.98 -1.45
N ILE A 115 -0.88 4.75 -2.35
CA ILE A 115 -1.28 4.79 -3.76
C ILE A 115 -0.43 3.78 -4.53
N ALA A 116 -1.03 2.72 -5.06
CA ALA A 116 -0.35 1.79 -5.96
C ALA A 116 -0.38 2.37 -7.38
N ALA A 117 0.79 2.66 -7.94
CA ALA A 117 0.90 3.28 -9.25
C ALA A 117 1.92 2.55 -10.13
N HIS A 118 1.56 2.30 -11.38
CA HIS A 118 2.54 1.95 -12.40
C HIS A 118 3.39 3.16 -12.74
N LEU A 119 4.63 2.93 -13.17
CA LEU A 119 5.59 4.00 -13.41
C LEU A 119 5.06 5.11 -14.35
N GLY A 120 4.28 4.73 -15.38
CA GLY A 120 3.66 5.70 -16.30
C GLY A 120 2.49 6.50 -15.71
N GLU A 121 1.93 6.08 -14.57
CA GLU A 121 0.81 6.76 -13.91
C GLU A 121 1.30 7.77 -12.86
N ILE A 122 2.52 7.59 -12.36
CA ILE A 122 3.04 8.32 -11.20
C ILE A 122 2.96 9.84 -11.40
N ALA A 123 3.41 10.34 -12.55
CA ALA A 123 3.41 11.79 -12.81
C ALA A 123 2.00 12.42 -12.74
N HIS A 124 0.95 11.63 -12.96
CA HIS A 124 -0.44 12.07 -12.90
C HIS A 124 -1.04 12.03 -11.49
N CYS A 125 -0.33 11.44 -10.51
CA CYS A 125 -0.83 11.29 -9.15
C CYS A 125 -0.66 12.55 -8.28
N GLN A 126 -0.01 13.61 -8.76
CA GLN A 126 0.30 14.78 -7.94
C GLN A 126 -0.93 15.41 -7.29
N ALA A 127 -2.01 15.63 -8.07
CA ALA A 127 -3.24 16.20 -7.55
C ALA A 127 -3.95 15.27 -6.55
N VAL A 128 -3.87 13.95 -6.78
CA VAL A 128 -4.40 12.92 -5.86
C VAL A 128 -3.66 12.97 -4.52
N VAL A 129 -2.32 13.01 -4.55
CA VAL A 129 -1.48 13.11 -3.35
C VAL A 129 -1.79 14.41 -2.59
N ALA A 130 -1.80 15.54 -3.27
CA ALA A 130 -2.09 16.84 -2.66
C ALA A 130 -3.46 16.82 -1.96
N ARG A 131 -4.49 16.26 -2.62
CA ARG A 131 -5.82 16.19 -2.05
C ARG A 131 -5.90 15.29 -0.81
N LEU A 132 -5.25 14.14 -0.82
CA LEU A 132 -5.20 13.25 0.36
C LEU A 132 -4.50 13.93 1.55
N VAL A 133 -3.41 14.67 1.30
CA VAL A 133 -2.72 15.46 2.33
C VAL A 133 -3.60 16.58 2.87
N GLU A 134 -4.34 17.32 2.01
CA GLU A 134 -5.33 18.32 2.43
C GLU A 134 -6.43 17.72 3.32
N LEU A 135 -6.83 16.47 3.05
CA LEU A 135 -7.78 15.73 3.89
C LEU A 135 -7.16 15.26 5.22
N GLY A 136 -5.82 15.43 5.42
CA GLY A 136 -5.09 15.14 6.64
C GLY A 136 -4.50 13.73 6.72
N TYR A 137 -4.48 12.97 5.63
CA TYR A 137 -3.86 11.65 5.59
C TYR A 137 -2.35 11.73 5.42
N LYS A 138 -1.63 10.76 5.97
CA LYS A 138 -0.25 10.45 5.57
C LYS A 138 -0.30 9.65 4.28
N VAL A 139 0.55 10.02 3.30
CA VAL A 139 0.48 9.46 1.96
C VAL A 139 1.77 8.76 1.57
N GLY A 140 1.66 7.47 1.22
CA GLY A 140 2.73 6.71 0.61
C GLY A 140 2.45 6.43 -0.85
N LEU A 141 3.47 6.50 -1.71
CA LEU A 141 3.36 6.10 -3.11
C LEU A 141 4.11 4.78 -3.31
N ASN A 142 3.41 3.76 -3.76
CA ASN A 142 3.96 2.43 -4.03
C ASN A 142 4.21 2.26 -5.53
N MET A 143 5.48 2.37 -5.93
CA MET A 143 5.91 2.19 -7.31
C MET A 143 5.89 0.71 -7.68
N MET A 144 4.96 0.34 -8.57
CA MET A 144 4.88 -1.01 -9.08
C MET A 144 5.89 -1.23 -10.21
N GLN A 145 6.50 -2.43 -10.25
CA GLN A 145 7.43 -2.84 -11.29
C GLN A 145 8.72 -1.97 -11.37
N ALA A 146 9.27 -1.57 -10.23
CA ALA A 146 10.55 -0.86 -10.16
C ALA A 146 11.76 -1.75 -10.51
N ALA A 147 11.62 -3.09 -10.40
CA ALA A 147 12.68 -4.05 -10.70
C ALA A 147 13.17 -3.90 -12.14
N GLY A 148 14.50 -3.93 -12.33
CA GLY A 148 15.15 -3.89 -13.65
C GLY A 148 15.10 -2.52 -14.35
N LYS A 149 14.66 -1.46 -13.66
CA LYS A 149 14.70 -0.10 -14.22
C LYS A 149 16.08 0.52 -14.06
N PRO A 150 16.52 1.35 -15.02
CA PRO A 150 17.80 2.07 -14.92
C PRO A 150 17.82 2.96 -13.67
N SER A 151 18.96 2.98 -12.94
CA SER A 151 19.10 3.80 -11.72
C SER A 151 18.87 5.29 -11.99
N GLY A 152 19.36 5.83 -13.12
CA GLY A 152 19.12 7.22 -13.51
C GLY A 152 17.64 7.57 -13.63
N TYR A 153 16.84 6.69 -14.26
CA TYR A 153 15.39 6.86 -14.36
C TYR A 153 14.71 6.90 -12.98
N LEU A 154 15.10 5.99 -12.07
CA LEU A 154 14.54 5.97 -10.71
C LEU A 154 14.94 7.20 -9.91
N THR A 155 16.15 7.72 -10.09
CA THR A 155 16.63 8.96 -9.47
C THR A 155 15.85 10.18 -9.98
N GLU A 156 15.64 10.31 -11.28
CA GLU A 156 14.84 11.40 -11.87
C GLU A 156 13.39 11.36 -11.38
N LEU A 157 12.79 10.15 -11.33
CA LEU A 157 11.45 9.95 -10.78
C LEU A 157 11.38 10.36 -9.31
N ALA A 158 12.36 9.97 -8.51
CA ALA A 158 12.47 10.34 -7.10
C ALA A 158 12.60 11.86 -6.90
N GLN A 159 13.39 12.53 -7.74
CA GLN A 159 13.53 14.01 -7.73
C GLN A 159 12.19 14.69 -8.06
N MET A 160 11.46 14.20 -9.06
CA MET A 160 10.13 14.69 -9.38
C MET A 160 9.19 14.55 -8.18
N LEU A 161 9.16 13.38 -7.55
CA LEU A 161 8.32 13.12 -6.37
C LEU A 161 8.73 13.98 -5.18
N GLN A 162 10.04 14.20 -4.97
CA GLN A 162 10.56 15.12 -3.95
C GLN A 162 10.04 16.55 -4.16
N SER A 163 9.93 16.99 -5.42
CA SER A 163 9.45 18.35 -5.74
C SER A 163 7.98 18.57 -5.39
N TRP A 164 7.18 17.53 -5.19
CA TRP A 164 5.78 17.66 -4.75
C TRP A 164 5.66 18.12 -3.28
N GLY A 165 6.65 17.79 -2.45
CA GLY A 165 6.73 18.24 -1.05
C GLY A 165 5.62 17.72 -0.12
N SER A 166 4.85 16.73 -0.58
CA SER A 166 3.61 16.30 0.07
C SER A 166 3.53 14.80 0.33
N LEU A 167 4.52 14.00 -0.10
CA LEU A 167 4.61 12.57 0.18
C LEU A 167 5.39 12.32 1.48
N ASP A 168 4.93 11.33 2.26
CA ASP A 168 5.62 10.88 3.48
C ASP A 168 6.61 9.76 3.18
N VAL A 169 6.24 8.81 2.31
CA VAL A 169 7.03 7.60 2.04
C VAL A 169 6.97 7.21 0.57
N LEU A 170 8.11 6.84 0.00
CA LEU A 170 8.18 6.11 -1.26
C LEU A 170 8.34 4.62 -0.99
N TYR A 171 7.47 3.82 -1.60
CA TYR A 171 7.60 2.37 -1.62
C TYR A 171 7.94 1.89 -3.02
N PHE A 172 8.69 0.80 -3.11
CA PHE A 172 8.80 0.03 -4.32
C PHE A 172 8.40 -1.42 -4.07
N ALA A 173 7.70 -2.01 -5.03
CA ALA A 173 7.24 -3.38 -4.93
C ALA A 173 8.10 -4.29 -5.80
N ASP A 174 8.60 -5.39 -5.21
CA ASP A 174 9.06 -6.56 -5.93
C ASP A 174 7.86 -7.46 -6.26
N SER A 175 7.05 -7.01 -7.24
CA SER A 175 5.77 -7.65 -7.58
C SER A 175 5.91 -9.13 -7.99
N PHE A 176 7.09 -9.56 -8.36
CA PHE A 176 7.36 -10.93 -8.79
C PHE A 176 8.18 -11.75 -7.79
N GLY A 177 8.66 -11.14 -6.70
CA GLY A 177 9.56 -11.77 -5.74
C GLY A 177 10.86 -12.23 -6.40
N SER A 178 11.37 -11.45 -7.35
CA SER A 178 12.51 -11.81 -8.21
C SER A 178 13.78 -11.04 -7.91
N MET A 179 13.71 -9.96 -7.14
CA MET A 179 14.88 -9.14 -6.83
C MET A 179 15.80 -9.84 -5.84
N ASN A 180 17.09 -9.89 -6.17
CA ASN A 180 18.11 -10.29 -5.22
C ASN A 180 18.52 -9.10 -4.31
N PRO A 181 19.26 -9.33 -3.22
CA PRO A 181 19.66 -8.26 -2.30
C PRO A 181 20.45 -7.13 -2.94
N SER A 182 21.28 -7.41 -3.95
CA SER A 182 22.05 -6.38 -4.68
C SER A 182 21.13 -5.47 -5.50
N GLU A 183 20.14 -6.04 -6.20
CA GLU A 183 19.17 -5.28 -6.97
C GLU A 183 18.29 -4.40 -6.07
N VAL A 184 17.92 -4.91 -4.89
CA VAL A 184 17.22 -4.12 -3.86
C VAL A 184 18.07 -2.94 -3.42
N GLY A 185 19.37 -3.18 -3.13
CA GLY A 185 20.32 -2.11 -2.77
C GLY A 185 20.40 -1.03 -3.84
N GLN A 186 20.54 -1.43 -5.11
CA GLN A 186 20.61 -0.51 -6.25
C GLN A 186 19.35 0.36 -6.39
N VAL A 187 18.15 -0.20 -6.18
CA VAL A 187 16.91 0.58 -6.21
C VAL A 187 16.87 1.57 -5.05
N ILE A 188 17.22 1.15 -3.83
CA ILE A 188 17.27 2.04 -2.66
C ILE A 188 18.24 3.19 -2.89
N GLU A 189 19.45 2.90 -3.36
CA GLU A 189 20.47 3.93 -3.66
C GLU A 189 20.00 4.90 -4.75
N ALA A 190 19.37 4.39 -5.81
CA ALA A 190 18.84 5.21 -6.88
C ALA A 190 17.73 6.16 -6.38
N LEU A 191 16.81 5.65 -5.55
CA LEU A 191 15.76 6.47 -4.96
C LEU A 191 16.33 7.49 -3.97
N ALA A 192 17.27 7.10 -3.12
CA ALA A 192 17.94 8.02 -2.17
C ALA A 192 18.74 9.12 -2.87
N GLY A 193 19.14 8.92 -4.12
CA GLY A 193 19.78 9.94 -4.95
C GLY A 193 18.85 11.10 -5.34
N GLY A 194 17.54 10.92 -5.24
CA GLY A 194 16.55 11.96 -5.58
C GLY A 194 15.52 12.24 -4.50
N TRP A 195 15.38 11.38 -3.50
CA TRP A 195 14.36 11.42 -2.44
C TRP A 195 15.03 11.52 -1.06
N GLN A 196 14.60 12.48 -0.24
CA GLN A 196 15.13 12.70 1.11
C GLN A 196 14.24 12.13 2.23
N GLY A 197 13.04 11.66 1.89
CA GLY A 197 12.11 11.06 2.83
C GLY A 197 12.37 9.56 3.06
N GLU A 198 11.42 8.91 3.69
CA GLU A 198 11.50 7.48 3.95
C GLU A 198 11.32 6.64 2.68
N VAL A 199 12.04 5.53 2.59
CA VAL A 199 11.91 4.53 1.53
C VAL A 199 11.47 3.21 2.14
N GLY A 200 10.38 2.64 1.62
CA GLY A 200 9.87 1.33 2.01
C GLY A 200 10.00 0.33 0.86
N ARG A 201 10.14 -0.96 1.22
CA ARG A 201 10.09 -2.07 0.27
C ARG A 201 8.87 -2.94 0.59
N GLN A 202 8.11 -3.29 -0.44
CA GLN A 202 7.08 -4.31 -0.37
C GLN A 202 7.59 -5.60 -1.02
N ASP A 203 7.59 -6.69 -0.27
CA ASP A 203 8.05 -8.00 -0.72
C ASP A 203 6.86 -8.94 -0.95
N HIS A 204 6.79 -9.56 -2.13
CA HIS A 204 5.84 -10.62 -2.43
C HIS A 204 6.59 -11.95 -2.40
N ARG A 205 6.54 -12.67 -1.29
CA ARG A 205 7.13 -14.01 -1.23
C ARG A 205 6.44 -14.94 -2.22
N ARG A 206 7.16 -15.38 -3.25
CA ARG A 206 6.74 -16.54 -4.02
C ARG A 206 6.60 -17.73 -3.06
N ARG A 207 5.39 -18.31 -2.96
CA ARG A 207 5.27 -19.65 -2.37
C ARG A 207 6.22 -20.55 -3.14
N SER A 208 7.27 -21.04 -2.47
CA SER A 208 8.13 -22.08 -3.05
C SER A 208 7.22 -23.29 -3.35
N ARG A 209 7.19 -23.73 -4.61
CA ARG A 209 6.49 -24.93 -5.07
C ARG A 209 7.15 -26.21 -4.52
N ARG A 210 7.51 -26.28 -3.23
CA ARG A 210 8.19 -27.43 -2.61
C ARG A 210 7.32 -28.19 -1.61
N CYS A 211 6.03 -28.31 -1.84
CA CYS A 211 5.18 -29.17 -1.00
C CYS A 211 4.26 -30.14 -1.77
N HIS A 212 4.56 -30.47 -3.03
CA HIS A 212 3.67 -31.40 -3.78
C HIS A 212 4.38 -32.55 -4.49
N ASP A 213 5.60 -32.92 -4.08
CA ASP A 213 6.28 -34.09 -4.69
C ASP A 213 6.78 -35.12 -3.67
N GLN A 214 6.00 -35.39 -2.64
CA GLN A 214 6.16 -36.57 -1.79
C GLN A 214 4.81 -37.29 -1.60
N GLY A 215 4.36 -38.00 -2.64
CA GLY A 215 3.10 -38.78 -2.53
C GLY A 215 2.75 -39.64 -3.73
N ARG A 216 3.73 -40.02 -4.58
CA ARG A 216 3.51 -41.10 -5.57
C ARG A 216 4.77 -41.92 -5.73
N ARG A 217 5.06 -42.75 -4.76
CA ARG A 217 5.76 -44.04 -4.93
C ARG A 217 5.21 -44.98 -3.87
N GLN A 218 4.22 -45.75 -4.24
CA GLN A 218 4.02 -47.19 -4.02
C GLN A 218 2.83 -47.64 -4.87
#